data_7cf6e1d865a74d335c6df35718680edd
#
_entry.id   7cf6e1d865a74d335c6df35718680edd
#
_cell.length_a   1.000
_cell.length_b   1.000
_cell.length_c   1.000
_cell.angle_alpha   90.00
_cell.angle_beta   90.00
_cell.angle_gamma   90.00
#
_symmetry.space_group_name_H-M   'P 1'
#
loop_
_entity.id
_entity.type
_entity.pdbx_description
1 polymer ?
#
loop_
_entity_poly.entity_id
_entity_poly.type
_entity_poly.pdbx_seq_one_letter_code
_entity_poly.pdbx_strand_id
1 'polypeptide(L)'
;MSDRRKEVEKKMEKAIFISGDGWLKVFDLLPPSQLGLEIATISHRFNTYVDDHFKTRKWALKFIQIRREFGKKGKKKLELAALDGEKLPIPKKPMPKKVVGFEAISIRFIDQNALTFLHRFRRLFAASPIVFAIGSTSDRILILILELIWPMFAKNIDSMHLMADTFFRLRLFESSFLNKCPSLRIVKFCDDDNFFIKFPADDHAAASDGQVVAKWLFTALPDNVPPKMLKCSLDKDDGFLESDIEDLKEAFAEASSAVNFIFVVRFPPSFAKSVVPFSLINELTREQLALKSTPNSRLFVFVRSPIERVASEWTKWENEAIGWDFLAQSNRIDIYMYHEDQIGDGILNTMIGPINRKKKK
;
A
#
# COMPACT_ATOMS: atom_id res chain seq x y z
N MET A 1 23.85 58.86 30.12
CA MET A 1 22.60 57.98 29.89
C MET A 1 22.07 58.10 28.46
N SER A 2 22.51 59.02 27.64
CA SER A 2 22.05 59.22 26.24
C SER A 2 22.64 58.21 25.25
N ASP A 3 23.91 57.78 25.41
CA ASP A 3 24.58 56.95 24.41
C ASP A 3 24.14 55.47 24.43
N ARG A 4 23.77 54.92 25.59
CA ARG A 4 23.26 53.55 25.66
C ARG A 4 21.88 53.36 24.99
N ARG A 5 21.04 54.41 24.98
CA ARG A 5 19.75 54.38 24.28
C ARG A 5 19.95 54.40 22.76
N LYS A 6 20.88 55.19 22.26
CA LYS A 6 21.18 55.24 20.81
C LYS A 6 21.83 53.96 20.28
N GLU A 7 22.61 53.25 21.10
CA GLU A 7 23.18 51.95 20.72
C GLU A 7 22.14 50.81 20.72
N VAL A 8 21.15 50.85 21.62
CA VAL A 8 20.04 49.93 21.64
C VAL A 8 19.09 50.15 20.47
N GLU A 9 18.80 51.43 20.12
CA GLU A 9 18.01 51.77 18.93
C GLU A 9 18.72 51.37 17.65
N LYS A 10 20.04 51.58 17.52
CA LYS A 10 20.84 51.14 16.35
C LYS A 10 20.94 49.60 16.20
N LYS A 11 20.85 48.85 17.30
CA LYS A 11 20.77 47.37 17.25
C LYS A 11 19.39 46.86 16.85
N MET A 12 18.32 47.64 17.06
CA MET A 12 16.96 47.28 16.60
C MET A 12 16.73 47.55 15.11
N GLU A 13 17.55 48.37 14.45
CA GLU A 13 17.40 48.72 13.03
C GLU A 13 17.86 47.64 12.03
N LYS A 14 18.38 46.51 12.49
CA LYS A 14 18.73 45.34 11.64
C LYS A 14 17.81 44.15 11.82
N ALA A 15 16.57 44.37 12.18
CA ALA A 15 15.58 43.31 12.12
C ALA A 15 15.32 42.94 10.66
N ILE A 16 15.75 41.77 10.22
CA ILE A 16 15.48 41.27 8.87
C ILE A 16 13.96 41.18 8.74
N PHE A 17 13.37 42.04 7.93
CA PHE A 17 11.94 42.00 7.64
C PHE A 17 11.70 40.91 6.59
N ILE A 18 11.05 39.80 6.99
CA ILE A 18 10.55 38.77 6.08
C ILE A 18 9.10 39.10 5.76
N SER A 19 8.77 39.21 4.48
CA SER A 19 7.37 39.41 4.04
C SER A 19 6.48 38.22 4.40
N GLY A 20 5.16 38.45 4.39
CA GLY A 20 4.19 37.34 4.61
C GLY A 20 4.42 36.20 3.62
N ASP A 21 4.64 36.48 2.34
CA ASP A 21 4.93 35.47 1.30
C ASP A 21 6.25 34.75 1.55
N GLY A 22 7.25 35.44 2.12
CA GLY A 22 8.49 34.79 2.55
C GLY A 22 8.26 33.77 3.66
N TRP A 23 7.43 34.13 4.65
CA TRP A 23 7.05 33.21 5.72
C TRP A 23 6.24 32.02 5.21
N LEU A 24 5.30 32.20 4.28
CA LEU A 24 4.55 31.10 3.69
C LEU A 24 5.47 30.08 2.99
N LYS A 25 6.54 30.53 2.32
CA LYS A 25 7.57 29.64 1.74
C LYS A 25 8.36 28.88 2.81
N VAL A 26 8.67 29.52 3.95
CA VAL A 26 9.33 28.86 5.08
C VAL A 26 8.38 27.79 5.69
N PHE A 27 7.11 28.11 5.79
CA PHE A 27 6.08 27.18 6.30
C PHE A 27 5.93 25.94 5.42
N ASP A 28 6.23 26.05 4.12
CA ASP A 28 6.27 24.91 3.20
C ASP A 28 7.28 23.83 3.61
N LEU A 29 8.31 24.20 4.34
CA LEU A 29 9.39 23.31 4.80
C LEU A 29 9.14 22.72 6.18
N LEU A 30 8.14 23.21 6.91
CA LEU A 30 7.86 22.80 8.30
C LEU A 30 6.71 21.80 8.38
N PRO A 31 6.76 20.81 9.31
CA PRO A 31 5.65 19.90 9.53
C PRO A 31 4.44 20.66 10.12
N PRO A 32 3.21 20.21 9.79
CA PRO A 32 1.98 20.83 10.25
C PRO A 32 1.85 20.94 11.79
N SER A 33 2.35 19.96 12.52
CA SER A 33 2.39 19.97 13.97
C SER A 33 3.23 21.15 14.51
N GLN A 34 4.41 21.34 13.95
CA GLN A 34 5.28 22.43 14.33
C GLN A 34 4.68 23.81 13.99
N LEU A 35 4.05 23.93 12.82
CA LEU A 35 3.34 25.15 12.45
C LEU A 35 2.20 25.47 13.42
N GLY A 36 1.35 24.49 13.75
CA GLY A 36 0.17 24.72 14.59
C GLY A 36 0.47 24.81 16.08
N LEU A 37 1.45 24.06 16.60
CA LEU A 37 1.72 23.99 18.03
C LEU A 37 2.82 24.94 18.50
N GLU A 38 3.76 25.31 17.62
CA GLU A 38 4.90 26.14 17.94
C GLU A 38 4.80 27.53 17.28
N ILE A 39 4.80 27.56 15.94
CA ILE A 39 4.86 28.83 15.20
C ILE A 39 3.62 29.69 15.39
N ALA A 40 2.42 29.09 15.35
CA ALA A 40 1.17 29.81 15.57
C ALA A 40 1.08 30.46 16.96
N THR A 41 1.78 29.91 17.95
CA THR A 41 1.77 30.42 19.33
C THR A 41 2.71 31.58 19.58
N ILE A 42 3.64 31.89 18.65
CA ILE A 42 4.63 32.97 18.80
C ILE A 42 3.96 34.35 18.87
N SER A 43 2.99 34.61 17.97
CA SER A 43 2.25 35.88 17.94
C SER A 43 0.95 35.74 17.15
N HIS A 44 0.01 36.70 17.34
CA HIS A 44 -1.23 36.77 16.54
C HIS A 44 -0.94 36.85 15.02
N ARG A 45 0.12 37.55 14.60
CA ARG A 45 0.54 37.63 13.19
C ARG A 45 0.94 36.27 12.64
N PHE A 46 1.74 35.50 13.36
CA PHE A 46 2.12 34.14 12.96
C PHE A 46 0.92 33.20 12.96
N ASN A 47 0.03 33.31 13.94
CA ASN A 47 -1.20 32.54 13.93
C ASN A 47 -2.04 32.78 12.67
N THR A 48 -2.18 34.05 12.25
CA THR A 48 -2.90 34.40 11.01
C THR A 48 -2.21 33.81 9.77
N TYR A 49 -0.88 33.92 9.68
CA TYR A 49 -0.13 33.33 8.55
C TYR A 49 -0.22 31.79 8.52
N VAL A 50 -0.18 31.14 9.67
CA VAL A 50 -0.37 29.69 9.76
C VAL A 50 -1.80 29.29 9.36
N ASP A 51 -2.82 30.03 9.81
CA ASP A 51 -4.20 29.80 9.40
C ASP A 51 -4.39 29.97 7.89
N ASP A 52 -3.80 31.00 7.28
CA ASP A 52 -3.87 31.23 5.84
C ASP A 52 -3.10 30.15 5.07
N HIS A 53 -1.95 29.75 5.55
CA HIS A 53 -1.22 28.63 4.98
C HIS A 53 -2.05 27.34 5.04
N PHE A 54 -2.72 27.06 6.15
CA PHE A 54 -3.62 25.92 6.29
C PHE A 54 -4.88 26.00 5.42
N LYS A 55 -5.37 27.20 5.09
CA LYS A 55 -6.51 27.39 4.18
C LYS A 55 -6.15 27.19 2.71
N THR A 56 -4.95 27.54 2.30
CA THR A 56 -4.54 27.55 0.88
C THR A 56 -3.94 26.22 0.43
N ARG A 57 -3.28 25.49 1.31
CA ARG A 57 -2.52 24.29 0.99
C ARG A 57 -3.30 22.98 1.19
N LYS A 58 -3.02 22.00 0.34
CA LYS A 58 -3.47 20.62 0.54
C LYS A 58 -2.46 19.88 1.43
N TRP A 59 -2.96 18.97 2.29
CA TRP A 59 -2.18 18.25 3.28
C TRP A 59 -2.23 16.76 3.07
N ALA A 60 -1.15 16.08 3.39
CA ALA A 60 -1.15 14.66 3.69
C ALA A 60 -0.89 14.46 5.18
N LEU A 61 -1.63 13.56 5.79
CA LEU A 61 -1.35 13.13 7.15
C LEU A 61 -0.05 12.32 7.17
N LYS A 62 0.69 12.40 8.26
CA LYS A 62 1.84 11.55 8.49
C LYS A 62 1.42 10.13 8.82
N PHE A 63 2.37 9.30 9.21
CA PHE A 63 2.14 7.95 9.71
C PHE A 63 1.21 7.97 10.93
N ILE A 64 0.20 7.09 10.93
CA ILE A 64 -0.73 6.89 12.04
C ILE A 64 -0.78 5.41 12.36
N GLN A 65 -0.49 5.05 13.61
CA GLN A 65 -0.66 3.69 14.10
C GLN A 65 -1.92 3.59 14.96
N ILE A 66 -2.77 2.64 14.65
CA ILE A 66 -3.93 2.23 15.45
C ILE A 66 -3.50 1.07 16.33
N ARG A 67 -3.34 1.29 17.62
CA ARG A 67 -2.86 0.28 18.57
C ARG A 67 -3.72 0.19 19.82
N ARG A 68 -3.46 -0.80 20.64
CA ARG A 68 -4.12 -0.99 21.93
C ARG A 68 -3.41 -0.22 23.02
N GLU A 69 -4.15 0.61 23.79
CA GLU A 69 -3.69 1.15 25.05
C GLU A 69 -3.87 0.11 26.16
N PHE A 70 -2.82 -0.13 26.94
CA PHE A 70 -2.89 -0.93 28.17
C PHE A 70 -3.38 -0.05 29.30
N GLY A 71 -4.71 0.02 29.47
CA GLY A 71 -5.33 0.81 30.53
C GLY A 71 -5.20 0.17 31.92
N LYS A 72 -5.22 1.00 32.95
CA LYS A 72 -5.39 0.54 34.33
C LYS A 72 -6.69 -0.28 34.42
N LYS A 73 -6.67 -1.53 34.83
CA LYS A 73 -7.78 -2.52 34.94
C LYS A 73 -8.00 -3.41 33.69
N GLY A 74 -7.01 -3.61 32.80
CA GLY A 74 -7.10 -4.61 31.71
C GLY A 74 -8.10 -4.29 30.60
N LYS A 75 -8.74 -3.12 30.60
CA LYS A 75 -9.65 -2.72 29.49
C LYS A 75 -8.83 -2.36 28.26
N LYS A 76 -9.15 -3.05 27.16
CA LYS A 76 -8.60 -2.75 25.83
C LYS A 76 -9.21 -1.46 25.31
N LYS A 77 -8.39 -0.49 24.94
CA LYS A 77 -8.85 0.79 24.41
C LYS A 77 -8.00 1.20 23.21
N LEU A 78 -8.64 1.80 22.23
CA LEU A 78 -7.98 2.40 21.09
C LEU A 78 -7.00 3.51 21.52
N GLU A 79 -5.78 3.44 20.99
CA GLU A 79 -4.80 4.51 21.01
C GLU A 79 -4.31 4.79 19.58
N LEU A 80 -4.19 6.06 19.23
CA LEU A 80 -3.50 6.49 18.03
C LEU A 80 -2.08 6.94 18.39
N ALA A 81 -1.11 6.55 17.58
CA ALA A 81 0.27 6.95 17.76
C ALA A 81 0.94 7.37 16.44
N ALA A 82 1.89 8.29 16.52
CA ALA A 82 2.80 8.63 15.45
C ALA A 82 3.91 7.58 15.30
N LEU A 83 4.77 7.72 14.29
CA LEU A 83 5.85 6.77 14.01
C LEU A 83 6.87 6.66 15.16
N ASP A 84 7.16 7.77 15.83
CA ASP A 84 8.03 7.87 17.01
C ASP A 84 7.38 7.34 18.30
N GLY A 85 6.11 6.93 18.23
CA GLY A 85 5.34 6.41 19.35
C GLY A 85 4.56 7.47 20.12
N GLU A 86 4.67 8.76 19.78
CA GLU A 86 3.89 9.82 20.38
C GLU A 86 2.39 9.57 20.25
N LYS A 87 1.66 9.78 21.34
CA LYS A 87 0.20 9.60 21.37
C LYS A 87 -0.50 10.73 20.64
N LEU A 88 -1.29 10.37 19.64
CA LEU A 88 -2.09 11.30 18.87
C LEU A 88 -3.52 11.41 19.41
N PRO A 89 -4.14 12.60 19.35
CA PRO A 89 -5.54 12.77 19.71
C PRO A 89 -6.45 12.06 18.71
N ILE A 90 -7.49 11.40 19.21
CA ILE A 90 -8.50 10.78 18.33
C ILE A 90 -9.40 11.90 17.79
N PRO A 91 -9.43 12.12 16.45
CA PRO A 91 -10.27 13.17 15.86
C PRO A 91 -11.74 12.92 16.17
N LYS A 92 -12.43 13.93 16.73
CA LYS A 92 -13.88 13.86 17.01
C LYS A 92 -14.74 14.29 15.82
N LYS A 93 -14.16 15.03 14.88
CA LYS A 93 -14.83 15.58 13.68
C LYS A 93 -14.30 14.87 12.41
N PRO A 94 -15.03 14.91 11.30
CA PRO A 94 -14.51 14.47 10.01
C PRO A 94 -13.24 15.22 9.61
N MET A 95 -12.39 14.59 8.82
CA MET A 95 -11.15 15.19 8.32
C MET A 95 -11.43 16.46 7.51
N PRO A 96 -10.67 17.54 7.69
CA PRO A 96 -10.78 18.77 6.91
C PRO A 96 -10.69 18.50 5.41
N LYS A 97 -11.41 19.27 4.60
CA LYS A 97 -11.43 19.09 3.12
C LYS A 97 -10.04 19.23 2.48
N LYS A 98 -9.13 19.99 3.10
CA LYS A 98 -7.77 20.22 2.63
C LYS A 98 -6.82 19.02 2.88
N VAL A 99 -7.21 18.09 3.75
CA VAL A 99 -6.49 16.82 3.91
C VAL A 99 -6.85 15.93 2.71
N VAL A 100 -5.87 15.61 1.88
CA VAL A 100 -6.07 14.91 0.60
C VAL A 100 -5.44 13.51 0.54
N GLY A 101 -4.65 13.12 1.55
CA GLY A 101 -3.98 11.83 1.61
C GLY A 101 -3.33 11.59 2.97
N PHE A 102 -2.58 10.52 3.06
CA PHE A 102 -1.81 10.12 4.24
C PHE A 102 -0.54 9.39 3.81
N GLU A 103 0.45 9.36 4.67
CA GLU A 103 1.67 8.58 4.44
C GLU A 103 1.36 7.10 4.66
N ALA A 104 0.95 6.75 5.88
CA ALA A 104 0.54 5.37 6.19
C ALA A 104 -0.44 5.31 7.37
N ILE A 105 -1.32 4.31 7.36
CA ILE A 105 -2.17 3.91 8.48
C ILE A 105 -1.85 2.45 8.81
N SER A 106 -1.19 2.24 9.96
CA SER A 106 -0.84 0.91 10.45
C SER A 106 -1.88 0.43 11.48
N ILE A 107 -2.58 -0.66 11.16
CA ILE A 107 -3.65 -1.21 11.99
C ILE A 107 -3.11 -2.41 12.76
N ARG A 108 -2.96 -2.25 14.08
CA ARG A 108 -2.50 -3.27 15.02
C ARG A 108 -3.52 -3.62 16.09
N PHE A 109 -4.65 -2.96 16.09
CA PHE A 109 -5.76 -3.19 16.99
C PHE A 109 -7.06 -2.72 16.37
N ILE A 110 -8.15 -3.45 16.56
CA ILE A 110 -9.46 -3.09 16.04
C ILE A 110 -10.54 -3.27 17.11
N ASP A 111 -11.31 -2.20 17.34
CA ASP A 111 -12.53 -2.16 18.11
C ASP A 111 -13.55 -1.26 17.41
N GLN A 112 -14.73 -1.07 17.97
CA GLN A 112 -15.76 -0.19 17.40
C GLN A 112 -15.27 1.27 17.23
N ASN A 113 -14.37 1.74 18.08
CA ASN A 113 -13.80 3.08 17.97
C ASN A 113 -12.80 3.16 16.81
N ALA A 114 -11.99 2.12 16.61
CA ALA A 114 -11.09 2.01 15.46
C ALA A 114 -11.86 2.00 14.14
N LEU A 115 -12.95 1.22 14.04
CA LEU A 115 -13.83 1.24 12.88
C LEU A 115 -14.45 2.63 12.66
N THR A 116 -14.97 3.26 13.72
CA THR A 116 -15.51 4.62 13.66
C THR A 116 -14.45 5.63 13.20
N PHE A 117 -13.21 5.47 13.65
CA PHE A 117 -12.08 6.29 13.21
C PHE A 117 -11.79 6.07 11.73
N LEU A 118 -11.66 4.83 11.27
CA LEU A 118 -11.42 4.51 9.85
C LEU A 118 -12.54 5.04 8.95
N HIS A 119 -13.80 4.98 9.37
CA HIS A 119 -14.92 5.56 8.61
C HIS A 119 -14.77 7.08 8.39
N ARG A 120 -14.11 7.82 9.29
CA ARG A 120 -13.84 9.26 9.09
C ARG A 120 -12.84 9.51 7.97
N PHE A 121 -12.00 8.51 7.63
CA PHE A 121 -11.03 8.53 6.54
C PHE A 121 -11.62 8.11 5.19
N ARG A 122 -12.85 7.61 5.15
CA ARG A 122 -13.48 7.07 3.91
C ARG A 122 -13.33 8.00 2.71
N ARG A 123 -13.40 9.33 2.92
CA ARG A 123 -13.19 10.30 1.85
C ARG A 123 -11.77 10.24 1.29
N LEU A 124 -10.76 10.05 2.12
CA LEU A 124 -9.36 9.94 1.70
C LEU A 124 -9.14 8.62 0.96
N PHE A 125 -9.73 7.54 1.46
CA PHE A 125 -9.67 6.23 0.79
C PHE A 125 -10.30 6.24 -0.61
N ALA A 126 -11.37 7.05 -0.80
CA ALA A 126 -12.04 7.19 -2.10
C ALA A 126 -11.34 8.15 -3.06
N ALA A 127 -10.46 9.02 -2.57
CA ALA A 127 -9.87 10.11 -3.36
C ALA A 127 -8.48 9.78 -3.94
N SER A 128 -7.83 8.72 -3.48
CA SER A 128 -6.45 8.39 -3.84
C SER A 128 -6.25 6.88 -4.00
N PRO A 129 -5.33 6.45 -4.86
CA PRO A 129 -4.87 5.06 -4.92
C PRO A 129 -4.38 4.60 -3.55
N ILE A 130 -4.74 3.39 -3.17
CA ILE A 130 -4.37 2.78 -1.89
C ILE A 130 -3.33 1.69 -2.13
N VAL A 131 -2.27 1.72 -1.34
CA VAL A 131 -1.29 0.64 -1.24
C VAL A 131 -1.63 -0.17 -0.01
N PHE A 132 -1.97 -1.43 -0.18
CA PHE A 132 -2.51 -2.28 0.87
C PHE A 132 -1.56 -3.42 1.22
N ALA A 133 -1.38 -3.69 2.52
CA ALA A 133 -0.61 -4.83 3.00
C ALA A 133 -1.31 -5.54 4.15
N ILE A 134 -1.19 -6.87 4.18
CA ILE A 134 -1.56 -7.70 5.33
C ILE A 134 -0.37 -8.58 5.68
N GLY A 135 0.07 -8.53 6.93
CA GLY A 135 1.01 -9.49 7.49
C GLY A 135 0.36 -10.83 7.82
N SER A 136 1.13 -11.78 8.30
CA SER A 136 0.60 -13.05 8.80
C SER A 136 -0.39 -12.82 9.94
N THR A 137 -1.54 -13.51 9.92
CA THR A 137 -2.61 -13.29 10.90
C THR A 137 -3.48 -14.55 11.06
N SER A 138 -4.43 -14.56 12.01
CA SER A 138 -5.37 -15.68 12.19
C SER A 138 -6.55 -15.56 11.21
N ASP A 139 -7.22 -16.70 10.91
CA ASP A 139 -8.40 -16.75 10.05
C ASP A 139 -9.51 -15.82 10.52
N ARG A 140 -9.67 -15.75 11.82
CA ARG A 140 -10.67 -14.88 12.46
C ARG A 140 -10.44 -13.40 12.18
N ILE A 141 -9.18 -13.00 12.19
CA ILE A 141 -8.78 -11.62 11.86
C ILE A 141 -8.97 -11.38 10.35
N LEU A 142 -8.64 -12.36 9.49
CA LEU A 142 -8.86 -12.23 8.05
C LEU A 142 -10.34 -12.04 7.71
N ILE A 143 -11.24 -12.83 8.30
CA ILE A 143 -12.70 -12.65 8.12
C ILE A 143 -13.12 -11.24 8.55
N LEU A 144 -12.66 -10.78 9.71
CA LEU A 144 -12.96 -9.44 10.21
C LEU A 144 -12.46 -8.33 9.27
N ILE A 145 -11.25 -8.50 8.71
CA ILE A 145 -10.69 -7.57 7.72
C ILE A 145 -11.59 -7.56 6.48
N LEU A 146 -11.94 -8.71 5.93
CA LEU A 146 -12.75 -8.83 4.71
C LEU A 146 -14.16 -8.25 4.88
N GLU A 147 -14.76 -8.40 6.05
CA GLU A 147 -16.13 -7.94 6.29
C GLU A 147 -16.22 -6.47 6.72
N LEU A 148 -15.30 -5.98 7.53
CA LEU A 148 -15.42 -4.66 8.16
C LEU A 148 -14.47 -3.60 7.61
N ILE A 149 -13.27 -3.97 7.19
CA ILE A 149 -12.22 -3.02 6.80
C ILE A 149 -12.10 -2.93 5.28
N TRP A 150 -11.99 -4.06 4.62
CA TRP A 150 -11.82 -4.18 3.18
C TRP A 150 -12.84 -3.37 2.36
N PRO A 151 -14.16 -3.41 2.65
CA PRO A 151 -15.15 -2.68 1.85
C PRO A 151 -14.97 -1.16 1.86
N MET A 152 -14.17 -0.63 2.79
CA MET A 152 -13.96 0.82 2.88
C MET A 152 -13.07 1.35 1.74
N PHE A 153 -12.19 0.52 1.18
CA PHE A 153 -11.17 0.96 0.22
C PHE A 153 -10.87 -0.02 -0.92
N ALA A 154 -11.48 -1.20 -0.95
CA ALA A 154 -11.20 -2.24 -1.95
C ALA A 154 -11.22 -1.73 -3.40
N LYS A 155 -12.16 -0.86 -3.74
CA LYS A 155 -12.30 -0.29 -5.09
C LYS A 155 -11.14 0.60 -5.52
N ASN A 156 -10.36 1.13 -4.56
CA ASN A 156 -9.26 2.06 -4.80
C ASN A 156 -7.90 1.43 -4.48
N ILE A 157 -7.85 0.12 -4.20
CA ILE A 157 -6.58 -0.57 -4.07
C ILE A 157 -5.91 -0.63 -5.44
N ASP A 158 -4.78 0.06 -5.55
CA ASP A 158 -3.89 0.06 -6.71
C ASP A 158 -2.78 -0.97 -6.56
N SER A 159 -2.30 -1.16 -5.34
CA SER A 159 -1.15 -2.03 -5.07
C SER A 159 -1.37 -2.87 -3.83
N MET A 160 -0.94 -4.14 -3.88
CA MET A 160 -0.97 -5.08 -2.76
C MET A 160 0.42 -5.62 -2.44
N HIS A 161 0.74 -5.69 -1.14
CA HIS A 161 1.91 -6.38 -0.62
C HIS A 161 1.46 -7.47 0.35
N LEU A 162 1.64 -8.73 0.00
CA LEU A 162 1.06 -9.88 0.68
C LEU A 162 2.12 -10.96 0.91
N MET A 163 1.91 -11.76 1.95
CA MET A 163 2.57 -13.07 2.09
C MET A 163 1.77 -14.12 1.30
N ALA A 164 2.43 -15.09 0.69
CA ALA A 164 1.77 -16.16 -0.07
C ALA A 164 0.77 -16.95 0.80
N ASP A 165 1.13 -17.27 2.06
CA ASP A 165 0.20 -17.91 3.00
C ASP A 165 -1.04 -17.05 3.28
N THR A 166 -0.85 -15.74 3.47
CA THR A 166 -1.98 -14.83 3.69
C THR A 166 -2.86 -14.71 2.44
N PHE A 167 -2.27 -14.72 1.25
CA PHE A 167 -3.00 -14.74 -0.01
C PHE A 167 -3.85 -16.00 -0.17
N PHE A 168 -3.25 -17.18 0.07
CA PHE A 168 -3.96 -18.46 0.07
C PHE A 168 -5.17 -18.43 1.00
N ARG A 169 -4.98 -17.99 2.23
CA ARG A 169 -6.03 -17.95 3.25
C ARG A 169 -7.12 -16.91 2.92
N LEU A 170 -6.79 -15.75 2.38
CA LEU A 170 -7.78 -14.79 1.87
C LEU A 170 -8.68 -15.43 0.82
N ARG A 171 -8.12 -16.24 -0.08
CA ARG A 171 -8.88 -16.94 -1.11
C ARG A 171 -9.81 -18.01 -0.57
N LEU A 172 -9.48 -18.67 0.53
CA LEU A 172 -10.38 -19.62 1.19
C LEU A 172 -11.68 -18.96 1.67
N PHE A 173 -11.61 -17.70 2.09
CA PHE A 173 -12.78 -16.94 2.55
C PHE A 173 -13.47 -16.16 1.42
N GLU A 174 -12.71 -15.71 0.44
CA GLU A 174 -13.19 -14.92 -0.69
C GLU A 174 -12.37 -15.26 -1.94
N SER A 175 -12.80 -16.29 -2.67
CA SER A 175 -12.06 -16.78 -3.85
C SER A 175 -11.86 -15.71 -4.94
N SER A 176 -12.76 -14.75 -5.03
CA SER A 176 -12.75 -13.67 -6.03
C SER A 176 -12.19 -12.35 -5.49
N PHE A 177 -11.42 -12.34 -4.40
CA PHE A 177 -11.03 -11.08 -3.75
C PHE A 177 -10.21 -10.14 -4.66
N LEU A 178 -9.38 -10.66 -5.56
CA LEU A 178 -8.67 -9.84 -6.57
C LEU A 178 -9.64 -9.12 -7.50
N ASN A 179 -10.73 -9.78 -7.90
CA ASN A 179 -11.75 -9.21 -8.79
C ASN A 179 -12.54 -8.08 -8.12
N LYS A 180 -12.54 -8.02 -6.78
CA LYS A 180 -13.14 -6.92 -6.01
C LYS A 180 -12.27 -5.66 -5.97
N CYS A 181 -11.07 -5.71 -6.54
CA CYS A 181 -10.12 -4.61 -6.63
C CYS A 181 -9.91 -4.18 -8.10
N PRO A 182 -10.89 -3.50 -8.72
CA PRO A 182 -10.84 -3.17 -10.14
C PRO A 182 -9.69 -2.23 -10.52
N SER A 183 -9.13 -1.50 -9.56
CA SER A 183 -7.99 -0.61 -9.76
C SER A 183 -6.64 -1.29 -9.51
N LEU A 184 -6.62 -2.58 -9.15
CA LEU A 184 -5.39 -3.29 -8.77
C LEU A 184 -4.45 -3.43 -9.96
N ARG A 185 -3.30 -2.77 -9.85
CA ARG A 185 -2.25 -2.75 -10.87
C ARG A 185 -0.98 -3.49 -10.41
N ILE A 186 -0.64 -3.43 -9.13
CA ILE A 186 0.61 -4.01 -8.60
C ILE A 186 0.30 -5.07 -7.54
N VAL A 187 0.88 -6.26 -7.69
CA VAL A 187 0.92 -7.29 -6.65
C VAL A 187 2.37 -7.63 -6.36
N LYS A 188 2.78 -7.48 -5.11
CA LYS A 188 4.07 -7.94 -4.63
C LYS A 188 3.88 -9.00 -3.54
N PHE A 189 4.50 -10.15 -3.71
CA PHE A 189 4.68 -11.12 -2.65
C PHE A 189 5.94 -10.82 -1.83
N CYS A 190 5.95 -11.21 -0.56
CA CYS A 190 7.12 -11.04 0.30
C CYS A 190 8.35 -11.75 -0.28
N ASP A 191 9.52 -11.22 0.00
CA ASP A 191 10.77 -11.71 -0.63
C ASP A 191 11.17 -13.12 -0.16
N ASP A 192 10.63 -13.60 0.98
CA ASP A 192 10.87 -14.94 1.53
C ASP A 192 9.82 -15.98 1.08
N ASP A 193 8.83 -15.57 0.27
CA ASP A 193 7.79 -16.45 -0.23
C ASP A 193 8.26 -17.18 -1.50
N ASN A 194 8.12 -18.49 -1.54
CA ASN A 194 8.30 -19.28 -2.75
C ASN A 194 7.02 -19.19 -3.61
N PHE A 195 6.92 -18.14 -4.42
CA PHE A 195 5.74 -17.90 -5.24
C PHE A 195 6.09 -17.72 -6.72
N PHE A 196 5.39 -18.45 -7.58
CA PHE A 196 5.41 -18.26 -9.02
C PHE A 196 4.02 -18.44 -9.62
N ILE A 197 3.77 -17.85 -10.79
CA ILE A 197 2.51 -18.05 -11.53
C ILE A 197 2.47 -19.46 -12.12
N LYS A 198 1.25 -20.01 -12.23
CA LYS A 198 1.00 -21.35 -12.78
C LYS A 198 -0.05 -21.29 -13.88
N PHE A 199 0.02 -22.24 -14.81
CA PHE A 199 -0.92 -22.37 -15.92
C PHE A 199 -1.58 -23.76 -15.94
N PRO A 200 -2.76 -23.90 -16.57
CA PRO A 200 -3.57 -22.83 -17.18
C PRO A 200 -4.04 -21.79 -16.17
N ALA A 201 -4.15 -20.52 -16.62
CA ALA A 201 -4.62 -19.42 -15.80
C ALA A 201 -6.10 -19.60 -15.43
N ASP A 202 -6.43 -19.67 -14.15
CA ASP A 202 -7.76 -20.00 -13.65
C ASP A 202 -8.05 -19.26 -12.33
N ASP A 203 -9.31 -18.85 -12.10
CA ASP A 203 -9.78 -18.17 -10.91
C ASP A 203 -10.92 -18.90 -10.17
N HIS A 204 -11.18 -20.16 -10.50
CA HIS A 204 -12.11 -20.99 -9.77
C HIS A 204 -11.64 -21.26 -8.32
N ALA A 205 -12.57 -21.60 -7.45
CA ALA A 205 -12.26 -21.84 -6.05
C ALA A 205 -11.21 -22.97 -5.81
N ALA A 206 -11.13 -23.96 -6.73
CA ALA A 206 -10.18 -25.05 -6.65
C ALA A 206 -8.82 -24.74 -7.36
N ALA A 207 -8.70 -23.61 -8.04
CA ALA A 207 -7.45 -23.23 -8.71
C ALA A 207 -6.34 -22.96 -7.68
N SER A 208 -5.09 -23.24 -8.05
CA SER A 208 -3.93 -22.88 -7.22
C SER A 208 -3.74 -21.35 -7.17
N ASP A 209 -3.01 -20.87 -6.16
CA ASP A 209 -2.71 -19.45 -6.02
C ASP A 209 -1.97 -18.89 -7.23
N GLY A 210 -1.03 -19.66 -7.77
CA GLY A 210 -0.31 -19.29 -8.98
C GLY A 210 -1.21 -19.14 -10.20
N GLN A 211 -2.22 -20.01 -10.36
CA GLN A 211 -3.20 -19.93 -11.46
C GLN A 211 -4.09 -18.69 -11.34
N VAL A 212 -4.54 -18.36 -10.11
CA VAL A 212 -5.36 -17.16 -9.87
C VAL A 212 -4.59 -15.87 -10.15
N VAL A 213 -3.33 -15.81 -9.74
CA VAL A 213 -2.48 -14.64 -10.04
C VAL A 213 -2.16 -14.57 -11.52
N ALA A 214 -1.93 -15.71 -12.20
CA ALA A 214 -1.80 -15.75 -13.66
C ALA A 214 -3.06 -15.22 -14.33
N LYS A 215 -4.25 -15.64 -13.92
CA LYS A 215 -5.53 -15.15 -14.44
C LYS A 215 -5.68 -13.64 -14.28
N TRP A 216 -5.37 -13.12 -13.07
CA TRP A 216 -5.36 -11.67 -12.84
C TRP A 216 -4.35 -10.97 -13.77
N LEU A 217 -3.12 -11.49 -13.88
CA LEU A 217 -2.07 -10.89 -14.69
C LEU A 217 -2.44 -10.88 -16.19
N PHE A 218 -3.07 -11.95 -16.68
CA PHE A 218 -3.51 -12.13 -18.06
C PHE A 218 -4.90 -11.54 -18.36
N THR A 219 -5.50 -10.79 -17.44
CA THR A 219 -6.72 -10.03 -17.69
C THR A 219 -6.37 -8.63 -18.18
N ALA A 220 -6.92 -8.24 -19.34
CA ALA A 220 -6.65 -6.93 -19.92
C ALA A 220 -7.07 -5.77 -19.00
N LEU A 221 -6.28 -4.71 -19.00
CA LEU A 221 -6.64 -3.41 -18.45
C LEU A 221 -7.28 -2.55 -19.57
N PRO A 222 -8.01 -1.47 -19.21
CA PRO A 222 -8.42 -0.47 -20.17
C PRO A 222 -7.23 0.12 -20.94
N ASP A 223 -7.47 0.60 -22.16
CA ASP A 223 -6.43 1.24 -22.97
C ASP A 223 -5.83 2.48 -22.25
N ASN A 224 -4.57 2.75 -22.54
CA ASN A 224 -3.80 3.89 -21.99
C ASN A 224 -3.57 3.85 -20.47
N VAL A 225 -3.68 2.69 -19.83
CA VAL A 225 -3.32 2.48 -18.43
C VAL A 225 -1.93 1.83 -18.35
N PRO A 226 -1.08 2.19 -17.37
CA PRO A 226 0.19 1.50 -17.16
C PRO A 226 0.00 -0.01 -16.98
N PRO A 227 0.96 -0.85 -17.41
CA PRO A 227 0.84 -2.32 -17.36
C PRO A 227 0.67 -2.81 -15.92
N LYS A 228 0.05 -3.97 -15.76
CA LYS A 228 0.06 -4.69 -14.49
C LYS A 228 1.48 -5.08 -14.11
N MET A 229 1.76 -5.05 -12.83
CA MET A 229 3.07 -5.40 -12.28
C MET A 229 2.93 -6.51 -11.25
N LEU A 230 3.67 -7.59 -11.43
CA LEU A 230 3.83 -8.66 -10.45
C LEU A 230 5.28 -8.66 -9.99
N LYS A 231 5.51 -8.81 -8.68
CA LYS A 231 6.85 -8.98 -8.12
C LYS A 231 6.84 -10.12 -7.11
N CYS A 232 7.71 -11.10 -7.29
CA CYS A 232 7.86 -12.23 -6.39
C CYS A 232 9.30 -12.71 -6.30
N SER A 233 9.53 -13.64 -5.37
CA SER A 233 10.83 -14.23 -5.10
C SER A 233 10.71 -15.74 -4.98
N LEU A 234 11.74 -16.44 -5.40
CA LEU A 234 11.90 -17.86 -5.26
C LEU A 234 13.27 -18.10 -4.63
N ASP A 235 13.28 -18.68 -3.44
CA ASP A 235 14.54 -18.98 -2.73
C ASP A 235 14.97 -20.42 -2.90
N LYS A 236 14.03 -21.32 -3.25
CA LYS A 236 14.27 -22.74 -3.48
C LYS A 236 13.97 -23.11 -4.92
N ASP A 237 14.81 -23.94 -5.46
CA ASP A 237 14.55 -24.62 -6.72
C ASP A 237 13.81 -25.92 -6.39
N ASP A 238 12.55 -25.97 -6.74
CA ASP A 238 11.69 -27.15 -6.58
C ASP A 238 11.73 -28.08 -7.80
N GLY A 239 12.58 -27.76 -8.78
CA GLY A 239 12.76 -28.54 -10.02
C GLY A 239 11.67 -28.35 -11.07
N PHE A 240 10.68 -27.45 -10.83
CA PHE A 240 9.56 -27.21 -11.76
C PHE A 240 9.67 -25.86 -12.50
N LEU A 241 10.63 -25.01 -12.19
CA LEU A 241 10.72 -23.65 -12.73
C LEU A 241 10.89 -23.61 -14.25
N GLU A 242 11.60 -24.57 -14.83
CA GLU A 242 11.75 -24.65 -16.29
C GLU A 242 10.41 -24.92 -16.95
N SER A 243 9.64 -25.90 -16.45
CA SER A 243 8.30 -26.21 -16.97
C SER A 243 7.34 -25.02 -16.79
N ASP A 244 7.40 -24.30 -15.65
CA ASP A 244 6.57 -23.13 -15.41
C ASP A 244 6.85 -21.99 -16.39
N ILE A 245 8.11 -21.81 -16.81
CA ILE A 245 8.48 -20.83 -17.84
C ILE A 245 8.00 -21.27 -19.22
N GLU A 246 8.08 -22.57 -19.53
CA GLU A 246 7.53 -23.10 -20.79
C GLU A 246 6.02 -22.96 -20.84
N ASP A 247 5.30 -23.28 -19.76
CA ASP A 247 3.84 -23.06 -19.64
C ASP A 247 3.47 -21.58 -19.85
N LEU A 248 4.27 -20.65 -19.33
CA LEU A 248 4.09 -19.21 -19.58
C LEU A 248 4.27 -18.85 -21.06
N LYS A 249 5.27 -19.42 -21.72
CA LYS A 249 5.51 -19.20 -23.16
C LYS A 249 4.36 -19.75 -24.00
N GLU A 250 3.88 -20.95 -23.68
CA GLU A 250 2.74 -21.59 -24.36
C GLU A 250 1.48 -20.74 -24.17
N ALA A 251 1.15 -20.34 -22.94
CA ALA A 251 0.02 -19.46 -22.65
C ALA A 251 0.11 -18.10 -23.37
N PHE A 252 1.31 -17.59 -23.59
CA PHE A 252 1.52 -16.39 -24.40
C PHE A 252 1.28 -16.66 -25.89
N ALA A 253 1.79 -17.76 -26.42
CA ALA A 253 1.65 -18.12 -27.82
C ALA A 253 0.19 -18.38 -28.21
N GLU A 254 -0.59 -19.00 -27.33
CA GLU A 254 -2.01 -19.31 -27.53
C GLU A 254 -2.94 -18.12 -27.23
N ALA A 255 -2.43 -17.03 -26.67
CA ALA A 255 -3.25 -15.88 -26.31
C ALA A 255 -3.89 -15.25 -27.55
N SER A 256 -5.20 -15.02 -27.48
CA SER A 256 -6.01 -14.35 -28.50
C SER A 256 -6.37 -12.89 -28.16
N SER A 257 -6.02 -12.44 -26.96
CA SER A 257 -6.28 -11.08 -26.46
C SER A 257 -5.00 -10.40 -26.05
N ALA A 258 -4.86 -9.13 -26.37
CA ALA A 258 -3.71 -8.33 -25.95
C ALA A 258 -3.77 -8.04 -24.43
N VAL A 259 -2.63 -8.20 -23.75
CA VAL A 259 -2.48 -7.97 -22.33
C VAL A 259 -1.09 -7.41 -22.02
N ASN A 260 -1.04 -6.34 -21.27
CA ASN A 260 0.21 -5.68 -20.91
C ASN A 260 0.60 -5.97 -19.47
N PHE A 261 1.78 -6.54 -19.24
CA PHE A 261 2.30 -6.73 -17.90
C PHE A 261 3.83 -6.68 -17.81
N ILE A 262 4.31 -6.43 -16.60
CA ILE A 262 5.70 -6.56 -16.22
C ILE A 262 5.77 -7.48 -14.99
N PHE A 263 6.48 -8.59 -15.11
CA PHE A 263 6.62 -9.57 -14.04
C PHE A 263 8.09 -9.66 -13.62
N VAL A 264 8.39 -9.18 -12.42
CA VAL A 264 9.72 -9.17 -11.82
C VAL A 264 9.85 -10.37 -10.89
N VAL A 265 10.83 -11.22 -11.14
CA VAL A 265 11.07 -12.41 -10.32
C VAL A 265 12.52 -12.49 -9.91
N ARG A 266 12.75 -12.83 -8.65
CA ARG A 266 14.07 -13.22 -8.14
C ARG A 266 14.15 -14.73 -8.15
N PHE A 267 15.07 -15.29 -8.93
CA PHE A 267 15.32 -16.72 -8.97
C PHE A 267 16.34 -17.19 -7.94
N PRO A 268 16.27 -18.48 -7.51
CA PRO A 268 17.31 -19.09 -6.67
C PRO A 268 18.67 -19.09 -7.40
N PRO A 269 19.79 -19.06 -6.67
CA PRO A 269 21.12 -18.93 -7.27
C PRO A 269 21.50 -20.06 -8.23
N SER A 270 20.99 -21.27 -7.99
CA SER A 270 21.17 -22.44 -8.88
C SER A 270 20.54 -22.17 -10.24
N PHE A 271 19.26 -21.83 -10.25
CA PHE A 271 18.44 -21.63 -11.42
C PHE A 271 18.81 -20.36 -12.19
N ALA A 272 19.09 -19.25 -11.48
CA ALA A 272 19.44 -17.98 -12.11
C ALA A 272 20.62 -18.04 -13.08
N LYS A 273 21.55 -19.02 -12.90
CA LYS A 273 22.70 -19.22 -13.77
C LYS A 273 22.35 -19.93 -15.08
N SER A 274 21.29 -20.74 -15.10
CA SER A 274 20.85 -21.50 -16.28
C SER A 274 19.81 -20.75 -17.11
N VAL A 275 19.17 -19.73 -16.56
CA VAL A 275 18.11 -18.96 -17.24
C VAL A 275 18.69 -18.19 -18.43
N VAL A 276 18.19 -18.51 -19.62
CA VAL A 276 18.55 -17.83 -20.86
C VAL A 276 17.46 -16.80 -21.20
N PRO A 277 17.82 -15.51 -21.35
CA PRO A 277 16.90 -14.50 -21.89
C PRO A 277 16.33 -14.89 -23.23
N PHE A 278 15.07 -14.56 -23.48
CA PHE A 278 14.40 -14.86 -24.74
C PHE A 278 13.45 -13.73 -25.15
N SER A 279 12.99 -13.79 -26.38
CA SER A 279 11.95 -12.92 -26.93
C SER A 279 11.06 -13.71 -27.89
N LEU A 280 9.76 -13.68 -27.64
CA LEU A 280 8.73 -14.33 -28.45
C LEU A 280 7.76 -13.27 -28.98
N ILE A 281 7.19 -13.52 -30.16
CA ILE A 281 6.19 -12.67 -30.80
C ILE A 281 4.90 -13.47 -30.93
N ASN A 282 3.77 -12.86 -30.59
CA ASN A 282 2.46 -13.35 -30.92
C ASN A 282 1.86 -12.42 -31.98
N GLU A 283 1.80 -12.93 -33.23
CA GLU A 283 1.32 -12.17 -34.39
C GLU A 283 -0.18 -11.85 -34.28
N LEU A 284 -0.97 -12.70 -33.60
CA LEU A 284 -2.39 -12.50 -33.45
C LEU A 284 -2.71 -11.31 -32.57
N THR A 285 -2.01 -11.19 -31.41
CA THR A 285 -2.20 -10.09 -30.47
C THR A 285 -1.29 -8.90 -30.76
N ARG A 286 -0.32 -9.05 -31.70
CA ARG A 286 0.73 -8.05 -32.01
C ARG A 286 1.54 -7.64 -30.75
N GLU A 287 1.86 -8.63 -29.95
CA GLU A 287 2.63 -8.45 -28.71
C GLU A 287 3.94 -9.22 -28.73
N GLN A 288 4.84 -8.77 -27.88
CA GLN A 288 6.12 -9.41 -27.58
C GLN A 288 6.14 -9.83 -26.11
N LEU A 289 6.58 -11.06 -25.82
CA LEU A 289 6.99 -11.51 -24.48
C LEU A 289 8.51 -11.63 -24.46
N ALA A 290 9.17 -10.84 -23.64
CA ALA A 290 10.62 -10.88 -23.48
C ALA A 290 10.99 -11.18 -22.01
N LEU A 291 11.96 -12.08 -21.83
CA LEU A 291 12.67 -12.29 -20.55
C LEU A 291 14.01 -11.58 -20.61
N LYS A 292 14.26 -10.69 -19.66
CA LYS A 292 15.50 -9.91 -19.55
C LYS A 292 16.17 -10.19 -18.20
N SER A 293 17.50 -10.27 -18.20
CA SER A 293 18.28 -10.22 -16.97
C SER A 293 18.53 -8.78 -16.55
N THR A 294 18.61 -8.54 -15.23
CA THR A 294 19.04 -7.25 -14.70
C THR A 294 20.52 -7.31 -14.30
N PRO A 295 21.18 -6.17 -14.03
CA PRO A 295 22.52 -6.14 -13.46
C PRO A 295 22.66 -6.95 -12.16
N ASN A 296 21.59 -7.10 -11.41
CA ASN A 296 21.51 -8.06 -10.31
C ASN A 296 21.27 -9.46 -10.90
N SER A 297 22.27 -10.31 -10.84
CA SER A 297 22.30 -11.63 -11.48
C SER A 297 21.19 -12.62 -11.06
N ARG A 298 20.37 -12.27 -10.08
CA ARG A 298 19.25 -13.09 -9.60
C ARG A 298 17.88 -12.52 -9.93
N LEU A 299 17.81 -11.27 -10.42
CA LEU A 299 16.55 -10.60 -10.72
C LEU A 299 16.31 -10.59 -12.22
N PHE A 300 15.18 -11.13 -12.64
CA PHE A 300 14.75 -11.23 -14.02
C PHE A 300 13.43 -10.52 -14.24
N VAL A 301 13.19 -10.05 -15.46
CA VAL A 301 11.99 -9.30 -15.80
C VAL A 301 11.35 -9.90 -17.05
N PHE A 302 10.15 -10.44 -16.90
CA PHE A 302 9.28 -10.76 -18.04
C PHE A 302 8.49 -9.51 -18.40
N VAL A 303 8.51 -9.15 -19.67
CA VAL A 303 7.77 -8.00 -20.21
C VAL A 303 6.90 -8.47 -21.34
N ARG A 304 5.57 -8.41 -21.16
CA ARG A 304 4.60 -8.59 -22.25
C ARG A 304 4.07 -7.23 -22.65
N SER A 305 4.28 -6.85 -23.88
CA SER A 305 3.99 -5.50 -24.38
C SER A 305 3.62 -5.51 -25.85
N PRO A 306 2.93 -4.47 -26.36
CA PRO A 306 2.78 -4.28 -27.80
C PRO A 306 4.14 -4.24 -28.50
N ILE A 307 4.22 -4.77 -29.74
CA ILE A 307 5.42 -4.66 -30.58
C ILE A 307 5.71 -3.17 -30.85
N GLU A 308 4.67 -2.43 -31.23
CA GLU A 308 4.74 -0.99 -31.43
C GLU A 308 4.46 -0.27 -30.11
N ARG A 309 5.51 0.09 -29.38
CA ARG A 309 5.41 0.73 -28.06
C ARG A 309 6.32 1.94 -27.95
N VAL A 310 5.94 2.89 -27.11
CA VAL A 310 6.80 4.03 -26.74
C VAL A 310 7.89 3.54 -25.79
N ALA A 311 9.10 3.36 -26.28
CA ALA A 311 10.21 2.75 -25.55
C ALA A 311 10.53 3.47 -24.22
N SER A 312 10.45 4.81 -24.19
CA SER A 312 10.74 5.60 -22.99
C SER A 312 9.73 5.36 -21.85
N GLU A 313 8.44 5.18 -22.18
CA GLU A 313 7.41 4.88 -21.18
C GLU A 313 7.59 3.48 -20.60
N TRP A 314 7.85 2.50 -21.46
CA TRP A 314 8.09 1.12 -21.02
C TRP A 314 9.34 1.01 -20.18
N THR A 315 10.42 1.70 -20.53
CA THR A 315 11.62 1.76 -19.67
C THR A 315 11.31 2.35 -18.29
N LYS A 316 10.47 3.38 -18.22
CA LYS A 316 10.03 3.95 -16.94
C LYS A 316 9.25 2.94 -16.12
N TRP A 317 8.30 2.21 -16.72
CA TRP A 317 7.49 1.20 -16.02
C TRP A 317 8.31 -0.03 -15.61
N GLU A 318 9.25 -0.48 -16.44
CA GLU A 318 10.19 -1.55 -16.09
C GLU A 318 11.03 -1.15 -14.87
N ASN A 319 11.55 0.08 -14.84
CA ASN A 319 12.31 0.60 -13.69
C ASN A 319 11.43 0.76 -12.45
N GLU A 320 10.18 1.20 -12.61
CA GLU A 320 9.19 1.25 -11.52
C GLU A 320 8.96 -0.13 -10.93
N ALA A 321 8.72 -1.15 -11.76
CA ALA A 321 8.48 -2.51 -11.30
C ALA A 321 9.70 -3.11 -10.57
N ILE A 322 10.91 -2.91 -11.10
CA ILE A 322 12.15 -3.38 -10.49
C ILE A 322 12.37 -2.71 -9.13
N GLY A 323 12.22 -1.38 -9.08
CA GLY A 323 12.47 -0.55 -7.91
C GLY A 323 11.29 -0.42 -6.96
N TRP A 324 10.14 -1.02 -7.26
CA TRP A 324 8.95 -0.85 -6.42
C TRP A 324 9.20 -1.32 -4.98
N ASP A 325 9.02 -0.40 -4.06
CA ASP A 325 9.15 -0.62 -2.62
C ASP A 325 7.88 -0.16 -1.90
N PHE A 326 7.30 -1.05 -1.11
CA PHE A 326 6.10 -0.80 -0.32
C PHE A 326 6.28 0.37 0.66
N LEU A 327 7.43 0.44 1.33
CA LEU A 327 7.66 1.45 2.36
C LEU A 327 7.81 2.86 1.82
N ALA A 328 8.22 2.99 0.55
CA ALA A 328 8.36 4.27 -0.13
C ALA A 328 7.03 4.84 -0.66
N GLN A 329 5.94 4.06 -0.63
CA GLN A 329 4.65 4.50 -1.16
C GLN A 329 3.89 5.37 -0.16
N SER A 330 3.07 6.29 -0.66
CA SER A 330 2.06 7.03 0.13
C SER A 330 0.70 6.33 0.10
N ASN A 331 -0.21 6.77 0.96
CA ASN A 331 -1.54 6.20 1.14
C ASN A 331 -1.52 4.69 1.44
N ARG A 332 -0.54 4.28 2.25
CA ARG A 332 -0.43 2.89 2.69
C ARG A 332 -1.42 2.58 3.80
N ILE A 333 -2.05 1.41 3.69
CA ILE A 333 -2.80 0.77 4.78
C ILE A 333 -2.16 -0.58 5.02
N ASP A 334 -1.55 -0.74 6.18
CA ASP A 334 -0.91 -1.99 6.59
C ASP A 334 -1.58 -2.56 7.82
N ILE A 335 -1.90 -3.86 7.79
CA ILE A 335 -2.58 -4.57 8.86
C ILE A 335 -1.64 -5.62 9.44
N TYR A 336 -1.21 -5.39 10.70
CA TYR A 336 -0.33 -6.27 11.45
C TYR A 336 -1.01 -6.68 12.75
N MET A 337 -1.94 -7.62 12.66
CA MET A 337 -2.64 -8.21 13.80
C MET A 337 -2.35 -9.71 13.84
N TYR A 338 -1.51 -10.13 14.77
CA TYR A 338 -1.03 -11.52 14.87
C TYR A 338 -1.88 -12.38 15.79
N HIS A 339 -2.54 -11.76 16.78
CA HIS A 339 -3.26 -12.44 17.85
C HIS A 339 -4.66 -11.88 18.02
N GLU A 340 -5.60 -12.75 18.41
CA GLU A 340 -7.00 -12.38 18.63
C GLU A 340 -7.20 -11.36 19.77
N ASP A 341 -6.24 -11.24 20.67
CA ASP A 341 -6.26 -10.24 21.74
C ASP A 341 -6.12 -8.79 21.21
N GLN A 342 -5.73 -8.63 19.93
CA GLN A 342 -5.72 -7.35 19.21
C GLN A 342 -7.10 -6.96 18.67
N ILE A 343 -8.11 -7.80 18.89
CA ILE A 343 -9.51 -7.49 18.62
C ILE A 343 -10.15 -7.02 19.92
N GLY A 344 -10.79 -5.86 19.89
CA GLY A 344 -11.52 -5.30 21.02
C GLY A 344 -12.82 -6.00 21.33
N ASP A 345 -13.30 -5.84 22.58
CA ASP A 345 -14.53 -6.44 23.05
C ASP A 345 -15.75 -5.98 22.20
N GLY A 346 -16.67 -6.90 21.93
CA GLY A 346 -17.93 -6.61 21.24
C GLY A 346 -17.93 -6.83 19.72
N ILE A 347 -16.81 -6.74 19.01
CA ILE A 347 -16.76 -6.96 17.55
C ILE A 347 -17.01 -8.42 17.21
N LEU A 348 -16.38 -9.35 17.92
CA LEU A 348 -16.53 -10.78 17.68
C LEU A 348 -17.95 -11.29 17.96
N ASN A 349 -18.68 -10.67 18.88
CA ASN A 349 -20.04 -11.07 19.25
C ASN A 349 -21.08 -10.64 18.21
N THR A 350 -20.78 -9.64 17.39
CA THR A 350 -21.67 -9.19 16.31
C THR A 350 -21.58 -10.05 15.05
N MET A 351 -20.45 -10.72 14.82
CA MET A 351 -20.19 -11.53 13.63
C MET A 351 -20.56 -13.01 13.83
N ILE A 352 -20.41 -13.53 15.05
CA ILE A 352 -20.79 -14.89 15.40
C ILE A 352 -22.15 -14.77 16.06
N GLY A 353 -23.24 -15.08 15.33
CA GLY A 353 -24.56 -15.26 15.93
C GLY A 353 -24.43 -16.17 17.17
N PRO A 354 -25.36 -16.12 18.14
CA PRO A 354 -25.19 -16.75 19.44
C PRO A 354 -24.82 -18.22 19.27
N ILE A 355 -23.57 -18.59 19.55
CA ILE A 355 -23.15 -19.97 19.67
C ILE A 355 -23.99 -20.53 20.81
N ASN A 356 -24.98 -21.36 20.47
CA ASN A 356 -25.81 -22.10 21.42
C ASN A 356 -24.88 -22.93 22.31
N ARG A 357 -24.41 -22.38 23.41
CA ARG A 357 -23.80 -23.12 24.50
C ARG A 357 -24.92 -23.97 25.14
N LYS A 358 -25.20 -25.16 24.56
CA LYS A 358 -25.95 -26.19 25.27
C LYS A 358 -25.23 -26.43 26.59
N LYS A 359 -25.79 -25.92 27.68
CA LYS A 359 -25.41 -26.32 29.03
C LYS A 359 -25.57 -27.82 29.10
N LYS A 360 -24.44 -28.55 29.20
CA LYS A 360 -24.51 -29.95 29.70
C LYS A 360 -24.92 -29.86 31.16
N LYS A 361 -26.12 -30.36 31.44
CA LYS A 361 -26.54 -30.72 32.80
C LYS A 361 -25.85 -32.02 33.23
#